data_95d0f2fddb80980705be3b7e2c57a27a
#
_entry.id   95d0f2fddb80980705be3b7e2c57a27a
#
_cell.length_a   1.000
_cell.length_b   1.000
_cell.length_c   1.000
_cell.angle_alpha   90.00
_cell.angle_beta   90.00
_cell.angle_gamma   90.00
#
_symmetry.space_group_name_H-M   'P 1'
#
loop_
_entity.id
_entity.type
_entity.pdbx_description
1 polymer ?
#
loop_
_entity_poly.entity_id
_entity_poly.type
_entity_poly.pdbx_seq_one_letter_code
_entity_poly.pdbx_strand_id
1 'polypeptide(L)'
;MRITDLLDARSVSLTSSPKTKSEALDQAVALMTKSGKINDEEAYRSQVYAREEESTTGIGEGIAIPHGKCDAVSRPGLAAMVIKNGVDFDSLDGEPVTLLFLIAAPNTKDNVHLDVLSKLSVMLMDEEFTENLRNASSVEEFLRIIDQADEEKASIDERLEQTSILDEPSENKAESVKKILAVTSCPTGIAHTYMAAEGLEKAAKKLGCRIKIETRGSGGAKNVLTQAEIDEADCIIVAADAKVPMERFNGKKVIECQVSDGISKAEELLNCAMSGDVLVYHRSFRYKQDLQRCQDFQH
;
A
#
# COMPACT_ATOMS: atom_id res chain seq x y z
N MET A 1 13.69 -8.90 8.09
CA MET A 1 13.21 -8.48 9.41
C MET A 1 11.74 -8.78 9.48
N ARG A 2 11.27 -9.43 10.55
CA ARG A 2 9.85 -9.75 10.75
C ARG A 2 9.11 -8.55 11.34
N ILE A 3 7.81 -8.48 11.07
CA ILE A 3 6.95 -7.42 11.65
C ILE A 3 6.92 -7.51 13.17
N THR A 4 6.91 -8.71 13.72
CA THR A 4 6.95 -8.95 15.17
C THR A 4 8.27 -8.57 15.84
N ASP A 5 9.39 -8.41 15.10
CA ASP A 5 10.63 -7.84 15.64
C ASP A 5 10.43 -6.35 16.02
N LEU A 6 9.45 -5.70 15.41
CA LEU A 6 9.11 -4.29 15.67
C LEU A 6 7.92 -4.12 16.62
N LEU A 7 7.05 -5.12 16.72
CA LEU A 7 5.84 -5.08 17.54
C LEU A 7 6.06 -5.80 18.87
N ASP A 8 6.28 -5.02 19.92
CA ASP A 8 6.40 -5.54 21.28
C ASP A 8 5.02 -5.84 21.88
N ALA A 9 4.87 -6.92 22.65
CA ALA A 9 3.60 -7.26 23.30
C ALA A 9 3.06 -6.12 24.18
N ARG A 10 3.94 -5.29 24.76
CA ARG A 10 3.57 -4.10 25.56
C ARG A 10 3.02 -2.95 24.70
N SER A 11 3.24 -2.98 23.40
CA SER A 11 2.74 -1.99 22.45
C SER A 11 1.48 -2.46 21.69
N VAL A 12 0.82 -3.51 22.16
CA VAL A 12 -0.45 -4.02 21.62
C VAL A 12 -1.57 -3.81 22.62
N SER A 13 -2.73 -3.31 22.15
CA SER A 13 -3.96 -3.20 22.93
C SER A 13 -5.14 -3.73 22.14
N LEU A 14 -5.84 -4.72 22.71
CA LEU A 14 -7.04 -5.32 22.13
C LEU A 14 -8.38 -4.75 22.67
N THR A 15 -8.28 -3.79 23.60
CA THR A 15 -9.44 -3.24 24.33
C THR A 15 -9.48 -1.72 24.33
N SER A 16 -8.81 -1.09 23.36
CA SER A 16 -8.82 0.38 23.22
C SER A 16 -10.22 0.88 22.86
N SER A 17 -10.60 2.04 23.41
CA SER A 17 -11.92 2.64 23.18
C SER A 17 -11.81 4.17 23.09
N PRO A 18 -10.95 4.72 22.21
CA PRO A 18 -10.89 6.15 21.97
C PRO A 18 -12.22 6.62 21.37
N LYS A 19 -12.63 7.86 21.71
CA LYS A 19 -13.83 8.46 21.18
C LYS A 19 -13.56 9.41 20.02
N THR A 20 -12.32 9.85 19.89
CA THR A 20 -11.88 10.78 18.85
C THR A 20 -10.58 10.32 18.24
N LYS A 21 -10.29 10.81 17.04
CA LYS A 21 -9.00 10.61 16.34
C LYS A 21 -7.81 11.00 17.21
N SER A 22 -7.90 12.16 17.90
CA SER A 22 -6.84 12.62 18.80
C SER A 22 -6.60 11.65 19.96
N GLU A 23 -7.67 11.15 20.60
CA GLU A 23 -7.54 10.15 21.65
C GLU A 23 -6.92 8.84 21.13
N ALA A 24 -7.24 8.44 19.89
CA ALA A 24 -6.66 7.25 19.26
C ALA A 24 -5.15 7.42 19.05
N LEU A 25 -4.73 8.57 18.52
CA LEU A 25 -3.32 8.90 18.32
C LEU A 25 -2.55 8.95 19.65
N ASP A 26 -3.12 9.61 20.68
CA ASP A 26 -2.50 9.69 22.01
C ASP A 26 -2.34 8.32 22.66
N GLN A 27 -3.35 7.47 22.60
CA GLN A 27 -3.27 6.09 23.11
C GLN A 27 -2.23 5.27 22.36
N ALA A 28 -2.15 5.40 21.03
CA ALA A 28 -1.16 4.70 20.22
C ALA A 28 0.28 5.17 20.54
N VAL A 29 0.49 6.48 20.71
CA VAL A 29 1.79 7.04 21.14
C VAL A 29 2.17 6.52 22.51
N ALA A 30 1.25 6.51 23.46
CA ALA A 30 1.51 5.96 24.80
C ALA A 30 1.85 4.46 24.79
N LEU A 31 1.21 3.66 23.90
CA LEU A 31 1.58 2.25 23.69
C LEU A 31 2.98 2.12 23.10
N MET A 32 3.33 2.95 22.12
CA MET A 32 4.67 2.96 21.51
C MET A 32 5.74 3.31 22.55
N THR A 33 5.48 4.28 23.41
CA THR A 33 6.40 4.67 24.49
C THR A 33 6.67 3.52 25.46
N LYS A 34 5.65 2.71 25.79
CA LYS A 34 5.81 1.50 26.64
C LYS A 34 6.76 0.46 26.06
N SER A 35 6.97 0.44 24.75
CA SER A 35 7.93 -0.46 24.10
C SER A 35 9.39 -0.10 24.40
N GLY A 36 9.65 1.11 24.92
CA GLY A 36 11.00 1.62 25.20
C GLY A 36 11.77 2.02 23.94
N LYS A 37 11.08 2.29 22.84
CA LYS A 37 11.68 2.70 21.55
C LYS A 37 11.64 4.21 21.34
N ILE A 38 10.91 4.94 22.19
CA ILE A 38 10.76 6.40 22.16
C ILE A 38 11.51 7.00 23.36
N ASN A 39 12.40 7.94 23.08
CA ASN A 39 13.19 8.67 24.09
C ASN A 39 12.48 9.95 24.57
N ASP A 40 11.67 10.56 23.71
CA ASP A 40 10.90 11.77 23.98
C ASP A 40 9.49 11.61 23.39
N GLU A 41 8.53 11.32 24.28
CA GLU A 41 7.14 11.07 23.89
C GLU A 41 6.49 12.31 23.26
N GLU A 42 6.74 13.50 23.81
CA GLU A 42 6.13 14.74 23.35
C GLU A 42 6.63 15.12 21.95
N ALA A 43 7.93 15.00 21.71
CA ALA A 43 8.52 15.25 20.40
C ALA A 43 7.99 14.24 19.36
N TYR A 44 7.85 12.96 19.72
CA TYR A 44 7.30 11.96 18.84
C TYR A 44 5.80 12.19 18.57
N ARG A 45 5.01 12.50 19.59
CA ARG A 45 3.60 12.86 19.47
C ARG A 45 3.42 14.02 18.50
N SER A 46 4.16 15.11 18.68
CA SER A 46 4.11 16.28 17.79
C SER A 46 4.37 15.91 16.33
N GLN A 47 5.33 14.99 16.09
CA GLN A 47 5.64 14.53 14.73
C GLN A 47 4.51 13.68 14.13
N VAL A 48 3.87 12.82 14.92
CA VAL A 48 2.71 12.02 14.46
C VAL A 48 1.55 12.94 14.07
N TYR A 49 1.25 13.96 14.90
CA TYR A 49 0.20 14.93 14.59
C TYR A 49 0.54 15.77 13.35
N ALA A 50 1.76 16.28 13.23
CA ALA A 50 2.19 17.04 12.05
C ALA A 50 2.02 16.21 10.75
N ARG A 51 2.35 14.91 10.81
CA ARG A 51 2.16 14.01 9.65
C ARG A 51 0.67 13.79 9.35
N GLU A 52 -0.16 13.65 10.36
CA GLU A 52 -1.61 13.43 10.22
C GLU A 52 -2.33 14.66 9.64
N GLU A 53 -1.83 15.87 9.95
CA GLU A 53 -2.33 17.13 9.39
C GLU A 53 -2.07 17.28 7.87
N GLU A 54 -1.01 16.65 7.34
CA GLU A 54 -0.72 16.67 5.90
C GLU A 54 -1.79 15.93 5.08
N SER A 55 -2.23 14.80 5.58
CA SER A 55 -3.31 13.98 5.01
C SER A 55 -3.67 12.86 5.99
N THR A 56 -4.93 12.43 5.99
CA THR A 56 -5.36 11.33 6.85
C THR A 56 -4.54 10.06 6.60
N THR A 57 -4.25 9.34 7.68
CA THR A 57 -3.64 8.00 7.61
C THR A 57 -4.68 6.87 7.75
N GLY A 58 -5.97 7.21 7.79
CA GLY A 58 -7.07 6.27 7.64
C GLY A 58 -7.19 5.85 6.18
N ILE A 59 -6.78 4.61 5.88
CA ILE A 59 -6.65 4.11 4.50
C ILE A 59 -7.93 3.48 3.95
N GLY A 60 -8.96 3.35 4.78
CA GLY A 60 -10.21 2.66 4.47
C GLY A 60 -10.28 1.27 5.10
N GLU A 61 -11.40 0.58 4.91
CA GLU A 61 -11.67 -0.78 5.43
C GLU A 61 -11.51 -0.90 6.95
N GLY A 62 -11.74 0.21 7.66
CA GLY A 62 -11.60 0.30 9.10
C GLY A 62 -10.15 0.26 9.60
N ILE A 63 -9.18 0.67 8.77
CA ILE A 63 -7.75 0.61 9.07
C ILE A 63 -7.13 2.00 9.06
N ALA A 64 -6.24 2.28 10.03
CA ALA A 64 -5.36 3.45 10.02
C ALA A 64 -3.89 3.05 10.27
N ILE A 65 -2.97 3.76 9.60
CA ILE A 65 -1.52 3.55 9.73
C ILE A 65 -0.83 4.89 10.02
N PRO A 66 -1.10 5.55 11.17
CA PRO A 66 -0.36 6.73 11.56
C PRO A 66 1.12 6.41 11.73
N HIS A 67 1.97 7.39 11.43
CA HIS A 67 3.41 7.20 11.49
C HIS A 67 4.16 8.51 11.77
N GLY A 68 5.31 8.40 12.41
CA GLY A 68 6.20 9.53 12.67
C GLY A 68 7.66 9.15 12.52
N LYS A 69 8.46 10.05 11.92
CA LYS A 69 9.90 9.91 11.76
C LYS A 69 10.59 11.09 12.41
N CYS A 70 11.34 10.84 13.49
CA CYS A 70 12.08 11.90 14.20
C CYS A 70 13.22 11.34 15.05
N ASP A 71 14.05 12.27 15.59
CA ASP A 71 15.20 11.94 16.45
C ASP A 71 14.81 11.41 17.84
N ALA A 72 13.54 11.60 18.23
CA ALA A 72 13.01 11.03 19.48
C ALA A 72 12.83 9.52 19.43
N VAL A 73 12.89 8.91 18.25
CA VAL A 73 12.81 7.46 18.06
C VAL A 73 14.20 6.85 18.08
N SER A 74 14.50 6.00 19.08
CA SER A 74 15.80 5.35 19.23
C SER A 74 16.01 4.19 18.27
N ARG A 75 14.95 3.48 17.92
CA ARG A 75 14.92 2.34 16.99
C ARG A 75 13.53 2.16 16.40
N PRO A 76 13.40 1.57 15.21
CA PRO A 76 12.11 1.34 14.58
C PRO A 76 11.14 0.56 15.49
N GLY A 77 9.87 0.91 15.47
CA GLY A 77 8.86 0.26 16.28
C GLY A 77 7.47 0.31 15.67
N LEU A 78 6.63 -0.64 16.14
CA LEU A 78 5.21 -0.69 15.87
C LEU A 78 4.42 -0.69 17.19
N ALA A 79 3.25 -0.06 17.18
CA ALA A 79 2.20 -0.27 18.16
C ALA A 79 0.90 -0.61 17.43
N ALA A 80 0.08 -1.45 18.02
CA ALA A 80 -1.18 -1.90 17.44
C ALA A 80 -2.35 -1.74 18.41
N MET A 81 -3.49 -1.31 17.90
CA MET A 81 -4.72 -1.18 18.68
C MET A 81 -5.91 -1.78 17.93
N VAL A 82 -6.68 -2.61 18.61
CA VAL A 82 -8.03 -2.99 18.21
C VAL A 82 -9.02 -2.07 18.90
N ILE A 83 -9.85 -1.37 18.14
CA ILE A 83 -10.83 -0.38 18.60
C ILE A 83 -12.22 -0.93 18.33
N LYS A 84 -12.79 -1.63 19.32
CA LYS A 84 -14.04 -2.40 19.13
C LYS A 84 -15.24 -1.58 18.67
N ASN A 85 -15.35 -0.33 19.09
CA ASN A 85 -16.47 0.54 18.73
C ASN A 85 -16.19 1.38 17.47
N GLY A 86 -15.00 1.24 16.89
CA GLY A 86 -14.54 2.12 15.85
C GLY A 86 -14.32 3.56 16.32
N VAL A 87 -13.55 4.33 15.58
CA VAL A 87 -13.35 5.76 15.77
C VAL A 87 -13.33 6.45 14.42
N ASP A 88 -14.00 7.58 14.31
CA ASP A 88 -13.90 8.43 13.12
C ASP A 88 -12.46 8.94 12.98
N PHE A 89 -11.85 8.64 11.84
CA PHE A 89 -10.44 8.95 11.56
C PHE A 89 -10.28 9.79 10.28
N ASP A 90 -11.37 10.33 9.75
CA ASP A 90 -11.42 10.95 8.42
C ASP A 90 -10.90 10.01 7.33
N SER A 91 -11.24 8.71 7.43
CA SER A 91 -10.78 7.69 6.48
C SER A 91 -11.24 7.98 5.05
N LEU A 92 -10.49 7.48 4.05
CA LEU A 92 -10.75 7.74 2.63
C LEU A 92 -12.14 7.27 2.15
N ASP A 93 -12.68 6.23 2.79
CA ASP A 93 -14.01 5.65 2.52
C ASP A 93 -15.10 6.14 3.49
N GLY A 94 -14.72 6.93 4.50
CA GLY A 94 -15.61 7.40 5.57
C GLY A 94 -15.95 6.36 6.63
N GLU A 95 -15.38 5.15 6.56
CA GLU A 95 -15.61 4.11 7.55
C GLU A 95 -14.81 4.33 8.84
N PRO A 96 -15.40 4.02 10.01
CA PRO A 96 -14.70 4.18 11.28
C PRO A 96 -13.55 3.17 11.42
N VAL A 97 -12.41 3.62 11.93
CA VAL A 97 -11.23 2.79 12.15
C VAL A 97 -11.41 1.87 13.35
N THR A 98 -11.26 0.58 13.12
CA THR A 98 -11.32 -0.50 14.12
C THR A 98 -9.97 -1.16 14.38
N LEU A 99 -8.99 -0.95 13.47
CA LEU A 99 -7.64 -1.48 13.57
C LEU A 99 -6.63 -0.37 13.26
N LEU A 100 -5.76 -0.05 14.20
CA LEU A 100 -4.77 1.01 14.06
C LEU A 100 -3.36 0.46 14.29
N PHE A 101 -2.42 0.77 13.38
CA PHE A 101 -1.00 0.49 13.50
C PHE A 101 -0.21 1.80 13.48
N LEU A 102 0.41 2.15 14.60
CA LEU A 102 1.32 3.30 14.69
C LEU A 102 2.76 2.87 14.41
N ILE A 103 3.45 3.58 13.54
CA ILE A 103 4.82 3.28 13.14
C ILE A 103 5.76 4.38 13.62
N ALA A 104 6.79 3.99 14.38
CA ALA A 104 7.86 4.87 14.80
C ALA A 104 9.13 4.59 13.99
N ALA A 105 9.70 5.63 13.40
CA ALA A 105 10.92 5.57 12.61
C ALA A 105 11.99 6.54 13.14
N PRO A 106 13.23 6.09 13.36
CA PRO A 106 14.33 6.99 13.67
C PRO A 106 14.70 7.84 12.45
N ASN A 107 15.21 9.04 12.68
CA ASN A 107 15.64 9.94 11.62
C ASN A 107 17.03 9.54 11.06
N THR A 108 17.15 8.29 10.61
CA THR A 108 18.36 7.75 9.97
C THR A 108 18.21 7.73 8.45
N LYS A 109 19.34 7.53 7.74
CA LYS A 109 19.34 7.38 6.28
C LYS A 109 18.82 6.01 5.83
N ASP A 110 18.73 5.05 6.74
CA ASP A 110 18.25 3.71 6.45
C ASP A 110 16.73 3.71 6.30
N ASN A 111 16.24 3.17 5.20
CA ASN A 111 14.82 3.12 4.88
C ASN A 111 14.12 1.85 5.41
N VAL A 112 14.71 1.19 6.40
CA VAL A 112 14.18 -0.07 6.97
C VAL A 112 12.72 0.04 7.40
N HIS A 113 12.31 1.22 7.91
CA HIS A 113 10.91 1.47 8.28
C HIS A 113 9.96 1.46 7.08
N LEU A 114 10.43 1.83 5.89
CA LEU A 114 9.62 1.85 4.68
C LEU A 114 9.33 0.43 4.16
N ASP A 115 10.31 -0.47 4.28
CA ASP A 115 10.12 -1.87 3.89
C ASP A 115 9.07 -2.53 4.80
N VAL A 116 9.10 -2.22 6.10
CA VAL A 116 8.11 -2.72 7.06
C VAL A 116 6.73 -2.14 6.82
N LEU A 117 6.66 -0.83 6.54
CA LEU A 117 5.41 -0.14 6.20
C LEU A 117 4.79 -0.74 4.95
N SER A 118 5.59 -0.94 3.90
CA SER A 118 5.17 -1.59 2.65
C SER A 118 4.62 -2.99 2.93
N LYS A 119 5.37 -3.80 3.68
CA LYS A 119 4.99 -5.18 4.01
C LYS A 119 3.71 -5.23 4.83
N LEU A 120 3.60 -4.41 5.87
CA LEU A 120 2.40 -4.32 6.70
C LEU A 120 1.19 -3.87 5.87
N SER A 121 1.33 -2.83 5.04
CA SER A 121 0.24 -2.33 4.19
C SER A 121 -0.30 -3.40 3.26
N VAL A 122 0.58 -4.20 2.65
CA VAL A 122 0.20 -5.32 1.78
C VAL A 122 -0.51 -6.43 2.57
N MET A 123 -0.08 -6.74 3.80
CA MET A 123 -0.77 -7.72 4.65
C MET A 123 -2.17 -7.25 5.07
N LEU A 124 -2.30 -5.96 5.37
CA LEU A 124 -3.57 -5.36 5.78
C LEU A 124 -4.62 -5.26 4.66
N MET A 125 -4.26 -5.52 3.39
CA MET A 125 -5.20 -5.68 2.29
C MET A 125 -5.86 -7.07 2.24
N ASP A 126 -5.45 -7.99 3.08
CA ASP A 126 -6.08 -9.30 3.21
C ASP A 126 -7.20 -9.21 4.25
N GLU A 127 -8.44 -9.37 3.79
CA GLU A 127 -9.63 -9.23 4.62
C GLU A 127 -9.68 -10.29 5.73
N GLU A 128 -9.30 -11.55 5.42
CA GLU A 128 -9.25 -12.63 6.40
C GLU A 128 -8.21 -12.36 7.48
N PHE A 129 -7.03 -11.87 7.09
CA PHE A 129 -5.98 -11.47 8.01
C PHE A 129 -6.44 -10.35 8.96
N THR A 130 -7.03 -9.28 8.44
CA THR A 130 -7.49 -8.14 9.25
C THR A 130 -8.65 -8.53 10.17
N GLU A 131 -9.54 -9.39 9.72
CA GLU A 131 -10.65 -9.89 10.54
C GLU A 131 -10.14 -10.78 11.68
N ASN A 132 -9.16 -11.65 11.42
CA ASN A 132 -8.51 -12.46 12.44
C ASN A 132 -7.81 -11.58 13.50
N LEU A 133 -7.17 -10.49 13.11
CA LEU A 133 -6.57 -9.53 14.04
C LEU A 133 -7.62 -8.84 14.92
N ARG A 134 -8.75 -8.40 14.35
CA ARG A 134 -9.86 -7.76 15.10
C ARG A 134 -10.49 -8.70 16.12
N ASN A 135 -10.49 -10.00 15.83
CA ASN A 135 -11.10 -11.05 16.65
C ASN A 135 -10.11 -11.75 17.59
N ALA A 136 -8.82 -11.39 17.58
CA ALA A 136 -7.83 -11.99 18.46
C ALA A 136 -8.23 -11.86 19.93
N SER A 137 -8.18 -12.98 20.66
CA SER A 137 -8.61 -13.07 22.06
C SER A 137 -7.50 -12.70 23.05
N SER A 138 -6.23 -12.73 22.61
CA SER A 138 -5.08 -12.37 23.41
C SER A 138 -3.99 -11.71 22.57
N VAL A 139 -3.07 -10.99 23.24
CA VAL A 139 -1.93 -10.36 22.58
C VAL A 139 -1.02 -11.41 21.91
N GLU A 140 -0.85 -12.56 22.55
CA GLU A 140 -0.07 -13.69 22.01
C GLU A 140 -0.69 -14.22 20.72
N GLU A 141 -2.02 -14.33 20.67
CA GLU A 141 -2.72 -14.72 19.46
C GLU A 141 -2.59 -13.69 18.35
N PHE A 142 -2.74 -12.41 18.68
CA PHE A 142 -2.54 -11.29 17.75
C PHE A 142 -1.15 -11.33 17.09
N LEU A 143 -0.09 -11.50 17.90
CA LEU A 143 1.28 -11.61 17.41
C LEU A 143 1.49 -12.86 16.55
N ARG A 144 0.90 -13.99 16.94
CA ARG A 144 0.99 -15.23 16.18
C ARG A 144 0.34 -15.12 14.79
N ILE A 145 -0.81 -14.45 14.69
CA ILE A 145 -1.47 -14.19 13.40
C ILE A 145 -0.54 -13.39 12.48
N ILE A 146 0.12 -12.37 13.02
CA ILE A 146 1.09 -11.56 12.26
C ILE A 146 2.28 -12.41 11.81
N ASP A 147 2.87 -13.20 12.71
CA ASP A 147 4.03 -14.05 12.37
C ASP A 147 3.69 -15.06 11.27
N GLN A 148 2.53 -15.71 11.35
CA GLN A 148 2.07 -16.66 10.33
C GLN A 148 1.93 -16.00 8.96
N ALA A 149 1.27 -14.86 8.88
CA ALA A 149 1.09 -14.14 7.64
C ALA A 149 2.42 -13.60 7.07
N ASP A 150 3.36 -13.25 7.93
CA ASP A 150 4.71 -12.81 7.55
C ASP A 150 5.53 -13.95 6.95
N GLU A 151 5.44 -15.16 7.52
CA GLU A 151 6.11 -16.37 7.03
C GLU A 151 5.51 -16.86 5.70
N GLU A 152 4.18 -16.83 5.56
CA GLU A 152 3.49 -17.21 4.32
C GLU A 152 3.90 -16.32 3.15
N LYS A 153 3.94 -15.00 3.35
CA LYS A 153 4.40 -14.06 2.31
C LYS A 153 5.87 -14.25 1.95
N ALA A 154 6.74 -14.44 2.93
CA ALA A 154 8.16 -14.72 2.66
C ALA A 154 8.35 -15.98 1.80
N SER A 155 7.55 -17.02 2.05
CA SER A 155 7.60 -18.26 1.28
C SER A 155 7.05 -18.11 -0.14
N ILE A 156 6.11 -17.21 -0.37
CA ILE A 156 5.56 -16.89 -1.69
C ILE A 156 6.57 -16.08 -2.50
N ASP A 157 7.19 -15.07 -1.89
CA ASP A 157 8.22 -14.25 -2.53
C ASP A 157 9.43 -15.08 -2.96
N GLU A 158 9.92 -15.99 -2.11
CA GLU A 158 11.00 -16.93 -2.46
C GLU A 158 10.63 -17.87 -3.62
N ARG A 159 9.37 -18.32 -3.68
CA ARG A 159 8.90 -19.17 -4.79
C ARG A 159 8.79 -18.39 -6.10
N LEU A 160 8.35 -17.12 -6.04
CA LEU A 160 8.27 -16.26 -7.22
C LEU A 160 9.64 -15.88 -7.76
N GLU A 161 10.64 -15.65 -6.89
CA GLU A 161 12.03 -15.44 -7.30
C GLU A 161 12.64 -16.69 -7.93
N GLN A 162 12.34 -17.88 -7.43
CA GLN A 162 12.82 -19.15 -8.01
C GLN A 162 12.14 -19.50 -9.34
N THR A 163 10.87 -19.11 -9.54
CA THR A 163 10.14 -19.37 -10.78
C THR A 163 10.55 -18.41 -11.90
N SER A 164 11.00 -17.20 -11.57
CA SER A 164 11.50 -16.22 -12.57
C SER A 164 12.85 -16.61 -13.19
N ILE A 165 13.54 -17.62 -12.66
CA ILE A 165 14.84 -18.12 -13.18
C ILE A 165 14.65 -19.32 -14.14
N LEU A 166 13.47 -19.93 -14.25
CA LEU A 166 13.23 -21.17 -14.98
C LEU A 166 12.26 -21.09 -16.17
N ASP A 167 11.71 -19.94 -16.52
CA ASP A 167 10.85 -19.82 -17.70
C ASP A 167 11.60 -19.16 -18.88
N GLU A 168 12.42 -19.97 -19.58
CA GLU A 168 12.57 -19.82 -21.01
C GLU A 168 11.25 -20.26 -21.71
N PRO A 169 10.85 -19.60 -22.80
CA PRO A 169 9.50 -19.73 -23.34
C PRO A 169 9.26 -21.11 -23.95
N SER A 170 8.38 -21.91 -23.36
CA SER A 170 7.77 -23.01 -24.10
C SER A 170 6.77 -22.43 -25.08
N GLU A 171 7.13 -22.44 -26.35
CA GLU A 171 6.25 -22.25 -27.47
C GLU A 171 5.12 -23.29 -27.42
N ASN A 172 3.90 -22.89 -27.04
CA ASN A 172 2.69 -23.42 -27.65
C ASN A 172 1.41 -22.76 -27.10
N LYS A 173 0.64 -22.23 -28.04
CA LYS A 173 -0.70 -21.65 -28.05
C LYS A 173 -0.78 -20.15 -27.85
N ALA A 174 -0.79 -19.47 -29.00
CA ALA A 174 -1.16 -18.09 -29.21
C ALA A 174 -2.67 -17.87 -28.99
N GLU A 175 -3.03 -17.40 -27.80
CA GLU A 175 -3.97 -16.31 -27.63
C GLU A 175 -3.13 -15.16 -27.07
N SER A 176 -3.19 -14.00 -27.71
CA SER A 176 -2.32 -12.86 -27.39
C SER A 176 -2.66 -12.31 -25.99
N VAL A 177 -1.99 -12.83 -24.97
CA VAL A 177 -2.10 -12.32 -23.61
C VAL A 177 -1.60 -10.89 -23.64
N LYS A 178 -2.50 -9.91 -23.42
CA LYS A 178 -2.14 -8.48 -23.42
C LYS A 178 -1.10 -8.18 -22.35
N LYS A 179 -0.10 -7.41 -22.76
CA LYS A 179 0.97 -6.92 -21.87
C LYS A 179 0.57 -5.55 -21.33
N ILE A 180 0.23 -5.50 -20.04
CA ILE A 180 -0.12 -4.27 -19.34
C ILE A 180 1.04 -3.87 -18.46
N LEU A 181 1.40 -2.58 -18.47
CA LEU A 181 2.33 -2.01 -17.54
C LEU A 181 1.60 -1.08 -16.59
N ALA A 182 2.13 -0.88 -15.38
CA ALA A 182 1.59 0.10 -14.46
C ALA A 182 2.71 0.89 -13.75
N VAL A 183 2.37 2.10 -13.32
CA VAL A 183 3.19 2.91 -12.43
C VAL A 183 2.31 3.37 -11.29
N THR A 184 2.75 3.12 -10.06
CA THR A 184 2.07 3.58 -8.85
C THR A 184 2.95 4.58 -8.09
N SER A 185 2.36 5.68 -7.64
CA SER A 185 3.08 6.70 -6.87
C SER A 185 2.12 7.52 -6.03
N CYS A 186 2.52 7.83 -4.79
CA CYS A 186 1.79 8.78 -3.94
C CYS A 186 2.75 9.83 -3.35
N PRO A 187 2.26 10.98 -2.87
CA PRO A 187 3.11 12.05 -2.35
C PRO A 187 4.02 11.61 -1.22
N THR A 188 3.53 10.76 -0.32
CA THR A 188 4.32 10.19 0.78
C THR A 188 5.19 9.02 0.32
N GLY A 189 4.88 8.42 -0.84
CA GLY A 189 5.65 7.33 -1.44
C GLY A 189 5.64 6.03 -0.63
N ILE A 190 4.63 5.80 0.21
CA ILE A 190 4.66 4.69 1.17
C ILE A 190 3.45 3.77 0.96
N ALA A 191 2.40 3.86 1.78
CA ALA A 191 1.32 2.87 1.82
C ALA A 191 0.56 2.75 0.49
N HIS A 192 -0.04 3.83 0.02
CA HIS A 192 -0.90 3.81 -1.18
C HIS A 192 -0.18 3.35 -2.45
N THR A 193 1.12 3.67 -2.59
CA THR A 193 1.93 3.20 -3.72
C THR A 193 1.98 1.69 -3.81
N TYR A 194 2.22 1.02 -2.68
CA TYR A 194 2.35 -0.43 -2.64
C TYR A 194 0.99 -1.13 -2.64
N MET A 195 -0.02 -0.56 -1.97
CA MET A 195 -1.38 -1.07 -1.99
C MET A 195 -1.98 -1.05 -3.40
N ALA A 196 -1.78 0.03 -4.15
CA ALA A 196 -2.23 0.11 -5.54
C ALA A 196 -1.52 -0.92 -6.44
N ALA A 197 -0.22 -1.14 -6.22
CA ALA A 197 0.53 -2.17 -6.95
C ALA A 197 -0.05 -3.57 -6.66
N GLU A 198 -0.25 -3.92 -5.40
CA GLU A 198 -0.81 -5.21 -4.99
C GLU A 198 -2.25 -5.40 -5.52
N GLY A 199 -3.10 -4.35 -5.45
CA GLY A 199 -4.46 -4.38 -6.00
C GLY A 199 -4.47 -4.69 -7.49
N LEU A 200 -3.60 -4.02 -8.25
CA LEU A 200 -3.45 -4.27 -9.68
C LEU A 200 -2.89 -5.68 -9.97
N GLU A 201 -1.94 -6.18 -9.19
CA GLU A 201 -1.42 -7.55 -9.36
C GLU A 201 -2.46 -8.62 -9.07
N LYS A 202 -3.24 -8.48 -7.98
CA LYS A 202 -4.34 -9.39 -7.63
C LYS A 202 -5.40 -9.42 -8.74
N ALA A 203 -5.81 -8.25 -9.21
CA ALA A 203 -6.78 -8.13 -10.27
C ALA A 203 -6.26 -8.73 -11.59
N ALA A 204 -4.99 -8.52 -11.95
CA ALA A 204 -4.37 -9.10 -13.13
C ALA A 204 -4.34 -10.64 -13.08
N LYS A 205 -3.99 -11.22 -11.93
CA LYS A 205 -4.06 -12.68 -11.71
C LYS A 205 -5.47 -13.21 -11.91
N LYS A 206 -6.49 -12.51 -11.36
CA LYS A 206 -7.90 -12.89 -11.50
C LYS A 206 -8.38 -12.84 -12.96
N LEU A 207 -7.94 -11.84 -13.71
CA LEU A 207 -8.31 -11.63 -15.11
C LEU A 207 -7.42 -12.39 -16.11
N GLY A 208 -6.37 -13.08 -15.64
CA GLY A 208 -5.46 -13.85 -16.48
C GLY A 208 -4.60 -13.00 -17.42
N CYS A 209 -4.33 -11.73 -17.09
CA CYS A 209 -3.46 -10.86 -17.88
C CYS A 209 -2.07 -10.72 -17.23
N ARG A 210 -1.06 -10.38 -18.06
CA ARG A 210 0.29 -10.11 -17.56
C ARG A 210 0.44 -8.64 -17.24
N ILE A 211 0.90 -8.33 -16.03
CA ILE A 211 1.19 -6.96 -15.59
C ILE A 211 2.61 -6.87 -15.02
N LYS A 212 3.32 -5.78 -15.33
CA LYS A 212 4.53 -5.37 -14.61
C LYS A 212 4.33 -4.00 -14.03
N ILE A 213 4.65 -3.82 -12.74
CA ILE A 213 4.36 -2.58 -12.01
C ILE A 213 5.64 -1.94 -11.50
N GLU A 214 5.88 -0.71 -11.92
CA GLU A 214 6.89 0.16 -11.34
C GLU A 214 6.29 0.89 -10.14
N THR A 215 6.86 0.71 -8.95
CA THR A 215 6.47 1.44 -7.76
C THR A 215 7.44 2.59 -7.51
N ARG A 216 6.92 3.81 -7.34
CA ARG A 216 7.70 5.02 -7.06
C ARG A 216 7.40 5.50 -5.65
N GLY A 217 8.08 4.86 -4.70
CA GLY A 217 7.96 5.15 -3.28
C GLY A 217 9.04 6.10 -2.78
N SER A 218 9.00 6.42 -1.48
CA SER A 218 10.01 7.25 -0.79
C SER A 218 11.42 6.64 -0.80
N GLY A 219 11.54 5.31 -0.98
CA GLY A 219 12.80 4.59 -1.18
C GLY A 219 13.31 4.61 -2.63
N GLY A 220 12.69 5.38 -3.53
CA GLY A 220 13.02 5.41 -4.94
C GLY A 220 12.12 4.53 -5.81
N ALA A 221 12.43 4.45 -7.10
CA ALA A 221 11.69 3.61 -8.03
C ALA A 221 12.19 2.17 -7.97
N LYS A 222 11.26 1.21 -7.79
CA LYS A 222 11.52 -0.24 -7.89
C LYS A 222 10.84 -0.80 -9.14
N ASN A 223 11.36 -1.89 -9.70
CA ASN A 223 10.86 -2.55 -10.91
C ASN A 223 10.71 -1.58 -12.10
N VAL A 224 11.68 -0.71 -12.29
CA VAL A 224 11.63 0.37 -13.30
C VAL A 224 11.32 -0.22 -14.67
N LEU A 225 10.34 0.36 -15.36
CA LEU A 225 9.96 -0.02 -16.70
C LEU A 225 11.03 0.42 -17.69
N THR A 226 11.54 -0.52 -18.46
CA THR A 226 12.49 -0.23 -19.55
C THR A 226 11.77 0.29 -20.78
N GLN A 227 12.50 0.99 -21.66
CA GLN A 227 11.91 1.48 -22.91
C GLN A 227 11.42 0.35 -23.82
N ALA A 228 12.11 -0.78 -23.84
CA ALA A 228 11.70 -1.95 -24.60
C ALA A 228 10.35 -2.51 -24.12
N GLU A 229 10.16 -2.61 -22.78
CA GLU A 229 8.89 -3.04 -22.20
C GLU A 229 7.76 -2.07 -22.51
N ILE A 230 8.04 -0.76 -22.42
CA ILE A 230 7.08 0.30 -22.79
C ILE A 230 6.69 0.19 -24.26
N ASP A 231 7.66 -0.07 -25.14
CA ASP A 231 7.42 -0.18 -26.58
C ASP A 231 6.56 -1.43 -26.96
N GLU A 232 6.67 -2.49 -26.18
CA GLU A 232 5.89 -3.72 -26.34
C GLU A 232 4.52 -3.71 -25.63
N ALA A 233 4.29 -2.75 -24.75
CA ALA A 233 3.07 -2.70 -23.95
C ALA A 233 1.84 -2.35 -24.78
N ASP A 234 0.73 -3.04 -24.53
CA ASP A 234 -0.59 -2.76 -25.10
C ASP A 234 -1.25 -1.55 -24.44
N CYS A 235 -1.07 -1.40 -23.11
CA CYS A 235 -1.60 -0.30 -22.34
C CYS A 235 -0.74 -0.05 -21.07
N ILE A 236 -0.74 1.20 -20.59
CA ILE A 236 -0.03 1.60 -19.38
C ILE A 236 -1.03 2.26 -18.42
N ILE A 237 -1.06 1.81 -17.16
CA ILE A 237 -1.87 2.39 -16.10
C ILE A 237 -0.95 3.24 -15.22
N VAL A 238 -1.25 4.52 -15.04
CA VAL A 238 -0.54 5.43 -14.14
C VAL A 238 -1.48 5.81 -13.00
N ALA A 239 -1.42 5.04 -11.93
CA ALA A 239 -2.19 5.27 -10.70
C ALA A 239 -1.32 6.10 -9.73
N ALA A 240 -1.40 7.43 -9.84
CA ALA A 240 -0.45 8.29 -9.16
C ALA A 240 -1.01 9.66 -8.77
N ASP A 241 -0.79 10.05 -7.50
CA ASP A 241 -1.04 11.40 -6.98
C ASP A 241 0.27 12.21 -6.90
N ALA A 242 1.43 11.56 -7.09
CA ALA A 242 2.73 12.22 -7.19
C ALA A 242 3.21 12.27 -8.65
N LYS A 243 4.15 13.16 -8.92
CA LYS A 243 4.66 13.39 -10.28
C LYS A 243 5.40 12.16 -10.83
N VAL A 244 4.91 11.63 -11.95
CA VAL A 244 5.53 10.55 -12.73
C VAL A 244 6.15 11.13 -14.01
N PRO A 245 7.34 10.66 -14.46
CA PRO A 245 7.94 11.06 -15.74
C PRO A 245 7.11 10.48 -16.90
N MET A 246 6.14 11.24 -17.39
CA MET A 246 5.19 10.81 -18.42
C MET A 246 5.77 10.81 -19.83
N GLU A 247 6.87 11.54 -20.06
CA GLU A 247 7.49 11.71 -21.39
C GLU A 247 7.83 10.38 -22.06
N ARG A 248 8.20 9.38 -21.27
CA ARG A 248 8.55 8.02 -21.73
C ARG A 248 7.37 7.24 -22.29
N PHE A 249 6.14 7.67 -22.00
CA PHE A 249 4.91 7.04 -22.47
C PHE A 249 4.28 7.72 -23.70
N ASN A 250 4.97 8.69 -24.28
CA ASN A 250 4.46 9.41 -25.45
C ASN A 250 4.16 8.46 -26.60
N GLY A 251 2.96 8.56 -27.18
CA GLY A 251 2.49 7.67 -28.24
C GLY A 251 1.93 6.32 -27.77
N LYS A 252 1.84 6.08 -26.47
CA LYS A 252 1.27 4.86 -25.87
C LYS A 252 -0.14 5.10 -25.35
N LYS A 253 -0.93 4.03 -25.27
CA LYS A 253 -2.23 4.04 -24.58
C LYS A 253 -1.99 4.14 -23.08
N VAL A 254 -2.48 5.20 -22.44
CA VAL A 254 -2.26 5.47 -21.03
C VAL A 254 -3.56 5.78 -20.33
N ILE A 255 -3.83 5.11 -19.21
CA ILE A 255 -4.89 5.42 -18.25
C ILE A 255 -4.23 6.17 -17.09
N GLU A 256 -4.58 7.44 -16.89
CA GLU A 256 -4.16 8.23 -15.74
C GLU A 256 -5.28 8.25 -14.70
N CYS A 257 -4.99 7.85 -13.46
CA CYS A 257 -5.94 7.85 -12.35
C CYS A 257 -5.25 8.18 -11.02
N GLN A 258 -6.04 8.39 -9.98
CA GLN A 258 -5.52 8.54 -8.63
C GLN A 258 -4.96 7.21 -8.12
N VAL A 259 -4.00 7.27 -7.17
CA VAL A 259 -3.45 6.05 -6.57
C VAL A 259 -4.51 5.22 -5.85
N SER A 260 -5.53 5.86 -5.26
CA SER A 260 -6.69 5.22 -4.62
C SER A 260 -7.54 4.39 -5.60
N ASP A 261 -7.65 4.80 -6.87
CA ASP A 261 -8.36 4.01 -7.89
C ASP A 261 -7.61 2.70 -8.21
N GLY A 262 -6.27 2.72 -8.14
CA GLY A 262 -5.45 1.50 -8.26
C GLY A 262 -5.68 0.51 -7.11
N ILE A 263 -6.18 0.97 -5.97
CA ILE A 263 -6.56 0.14 -4.82
C ILE A 263 -7.99 -0.38 -4.99
N SER A 264 -8.97 0.53 -5.12
CA SER A 264 -10.40 0.21 -5.04
C SER A 264 -11.04 -0.21 -6.37
N LYS A 265 -10.44 0.15 -7.53
CA LYS A 265 -10.99 -0.08 -8.88
C LYS A 265 -10.01 -0.81 -9.80
N ALA A 266 -9.10 -1.61 -9.23
CA ALA A 266 -8.05 -2.29 -9.99
C ALA A 266 -8.60 -3.19 -11.12
N GLU A 267 -9.70 -3.92 -10.88
CA GLU A 267 -10.33 -4.75 -11.89
C GLU A 267 -10.94 -3.92 -13.03
N GLU A 268 -11.56 -2.79 -12.73
CA GLU A 268 -12.14 -1.88 -13.74
C GLU A 268 -11.04 -1.28 -14.61
N LEU A 269 -9.94 -0.84 -14.01
CA LEU A 269 -8.78 -0.30 -14.71
C LEU A 269 -8.15 -1.32 -15.66
N LEU A 270 -8.01 -2.57 -15.23
CA LEU A 270 -7.47 -3.64 -16.05
C LEU A 270 -8.43 -4.04 -17.18
N ASN A 271 -9.73 -4.11 -16.91
CA ASN A 271 -10.73 -4.37 -17.96
C ASN A 271 -10.71 -3.26 -19.02
N CYS A 272 -10.60 -2.00 -18.61
CA CYS A 272 -10.45 -0.86 -19.52
C CYS A 272 -9.15 -0.97 -20.34
N ALA A 273 -8.01 -1.29 -19.69
CA ALA A 273 -6.74 -1.50 -20.37
C ALA A 273 -6.79 -2.67 -21.38
N MET A 274 -7.52 -3.75 -21.04
CA MET A 274 -7.71 -4.90 -21.92
C MET A 274 -8.70 -4.65 -23.05
N SER A 275 -9.69 -3.78 -22.90
CA SER A 275 -10.64 -3.46 -23.98
C SER A 275 -9.91 -2.83 -25.18
N GLY A 276 -8.83 -2.13 -24.92
CA GLY A 276 -8.04 -1.42 -25.93
C GLY A 276 -8.66 -0.08 -26.36
N ASP A 277 -9.77 0.32 -25.78
CA ASP A 277 -10.44 1.62 -26.02
C ASP A 277 -9.90 2.70 -25.09
N VAL A 278 -8.58 2.86 -25.10
CA VAL A 278 -7.81 3.81 -24.28
C VAL A 278 -7.15 4.84 -25.18
N LEU A 279 -7.20 6.09 -24.78
CA LEU A 279 -6.59 7.19 -25.54
C LEU A 279 -5.06 7.10 -25.57
N VAL A 280 -4.49 7.48 -26.72
CA VAL A 280 -3.03 7.57 -26.87
C VAL A 280 -2.54 8.85 -26.20
N TYR A 281 -1.60 8.70 -25.27
CA TYR A 281 -0.98 9.83 -24.59
C TYR A 281 -0.03 10.60 -25.53
N HIS A 282 -0.25 11.90 -25.66
CA HIS A 282 0.63 12.82 -26.40
C HIS A 282 1.09 13.94 -25.48
N ARG A 283 2.38 14.22 -25.44
CA ARG A 283 3.02 15.23 -24.59
C ARG A 283 2.38 16.64 -24.68
N SER A 284 1.68 16.94 -25.76
CA SER A 284 1.01 18.25 -26.00
C SER A 284 -0.39 18.38 -25.39
N PHE A 285 -0.98 17.29 -24.85
CA PHE A 285 -2.34 17.29 -24.29
C PHE A 285 -2.31 16.80 -22.85
N ARG A 286 -2.77 17.65 -21.91
CA ARG A 286 -3.11 17.23 -20.54
C ARG A 286 -4.54 16.66 -20.58
N TYR A 287 -4.68 15.34 -20.46
CA TYR A 287 -5.98 14.71 -20.24
C TYR A 287 -6.16 14.31 -18.77
N LYS A 288 -7.15 14.94 -18.14
CA LYS A 288 -7.77 14.41 -16.92
C LYS A 288 -9.19 14.04 -17.36
N GLN A 289 -9.54 12.78 -17.58
CA GLN A 289 -10.96 12.34 -17.68
C GLN A 289 -11.19 10.96 -18.37
N ASP A 290 -10.38 9.92 -18.14
CA ASP A 290 -10.63 8.65 -18.83
C ASP A 290 -11.52 7.65 -18.06
N LEU A 291 -11.59 7.72 -16.73
CA LEU A 291 -12.48 6.82 -15.95
C LEU A 291 -13.97 7.08 -16.17
N GLN A 292 -14.37 8.33 -16.42
CA GLN A 292 -15.76 8.68 -16.65
C GLN A 292 -16.31 8.07 -17.95
N ARG A 293 -15.46 7.88 -18.96
CA ARG A 293 -15.85 7.29 -20.25
C ARG A 293 -16.00 5.78 -20.22
N CYS A 294 -15.22 5.07 -19.39
CA CYS A 294 -15.40 3.62 -19.23
C CYS A 294 -16.69 3.26 -18.50
N GLN A 295 -17.24 4.17 -17.67
CA GLN A 295 -18.54 3.98 -17.00
C GLN A 295 -19.74 4.23 -17.91
N ASP A 296 -19.61 5.07 -18.95
CA ASP A 296 -20.69 5.40 -19.89
C ASP A 296 -20.95 4.31 -20.93
N PHE A 297 -20.09 3.28 -21.03
CA PHE A 297 -20.26 2.16 -21.95
C PHE A 297 -21.00 0.94 -21.37
N GLN A 298 -21.46 0.99 -20.12
CA GLN A 298 -22.24 -0.09 -19.48
C GLN A 298 -23.75 0.20 -19.38
N HIS A 299 -24.27 1.16 -20.17
CA HIS A 299 -25.72 1.41 -20.29
C HIS A 299 -26.22 1.19 -21.73
#